data_c44841a595615c48d7bac88c506358bc
#
_entry.id   c44841a595615c48d7bac88c506358bc
#
_cell.length_a   1.000
_cell.length_b   1.000
_cell.length_c   1.000
_cell.angle_alpha   90.00
_cell.angle_beta   90.00
_cell.angle_gamma   90.00
#
_symmetry.space_group_name_H-M   'P 1'
#
loop_
_entity.id
_entity.type
_entity.pdbx_description
1 polymer ?
#
loop_
_entity_poly.entity_id
_entity_poly.type
_entity_poly.pdbx_seq_one_letter_code
_entity_poly.pdbx_strand_id
1 'polypeptide(L)'
;MKGILCVSLFILLMPSVARAAALTGDSADGKRLHDANCMGCHDTGIYTRKDRLVGSLDALQKRLGDCSHMAKKEFSAIETQNIIKYLNDQFYQFR
;
A
#
# COMPACT_ATOMS: atom_id res chain seq x y z
N MET A 1 26.23 -49.72 -12.84
CA MET A 1 26.03 -49.52 -12.48
C MET A 1 25.75 -48.74 -12.01
N LYS A 2 25.56 -48.09 -11.85
CA LYS A 2 25.29 -47.40 -11.25
C LYS A 2 24.92 -46.22 -11.51
N GLY A 3 24.16 -45.86 -12.01
CA GLY A 3 23.62 -44.67 -12.19
C GLY A 3 23.19 -44.04 -10.98
N ILE A 4 23.97 -43.35 -10.47
CA ILE A 4 23.52 -42.57 -9.50
C ILE A 4 22.93 -41.39 -10.09
N LEU A 5 21.84 -41.44 -10.13
CA LEU A 5 21.07 -40.30 -10.21
C LEU A 5 21.21 -39.52 -8.98
N CYS A 6 22.22 -38.77 -8.99
CA CYS A 6 22.07 -37.58 -8.23
C CYS A 6 20.97 -36.80 -8.88
N VAL A 7 19.84 -37.14 -8.56
CA VAL A 7 18.81 -36.19 -8.66
C VAL A 7 19.18 -35.11 -7.71
N SER A 8 19.95 -34.22 -8.20
CA SER A 8 19.99 -32.95 -7.55
C SER A 8 18.58 -32.49 -7.48
N LEU A 9 18.04 -32.79 -6.39
CA LEU A 9 16.83 -32.13 -6.02
C LEU A 9 17.17 -30.70 -5.88
N PHE A 10 17.20 -30.04 -6.98
CA PHE A 10 17.08 -28.59 -6.96
C PHE A 10 15.70 -28.29 -6.42
N ILE A 11 15.64 -28.39 -5.16
CA ILE A 11 14.62 -27.63 -4.50
C ILE A 11 14.98 -26.20 -4.79
N LEU A 12 14.38 -25.70 -5.80
CA LEU A 12 14.23 -24.30 -5.96
C LEU A 12 13.52 -23.82 -4.73
N LEU A 13 14.28 -23.58 -3.72
CA LEU A 13 13.91 -22.65 -2.72
C LEU A 13 13.81 -21.32 -3.42
N MET A 14 12.72 -21.15 -4.07
CA MET A 14 12.28 -19.82 -4.33
C MET A 14 12.13 -19.17 -2.99
N PRO A 15 12.88 -18.12 -2.72
CA PRO A 15 12.53 -17.33 -1.59
C PRO A 15 11.08 -16.97 -1.85
N SER A 16 10.23 -17.54 -1.09
CA SER A 16 8.94 -16.95 -0.96
C SER A 16 9.22 -15.57 -0.48
N VAL A 17 9.29 -14.66 -1.41
CA VAL A 17 9.15 -13.29 -1.06
C VAL A 17 7.79 -13.25 -0.42
N ALA A 18 7.77 -13.39 0.87
CA ALA A 18 6.63 -12.99 1.61
C ALA A 18 6.48 -11.51 1.33
N ARG A 19 5.95 -11.21 0.21
CA ARG A 19 5.32 -9.95 0.02
C ARG A 19 4.18 -9.96 0.99
N ALA A 20 4.43 -9.38 2.11
CA ALA A 20 3.34 -8.85 2.86
C ALA A 20 2.42 -8.25 1.83
N ALA A 21 1.31 -8.84 1.68
CA ALA A 21 0.32 -8.66 0.69
C ALA A 21 0.48 -7.36 -0.07
N ALA A 22 0.96 -7.44 -1.29
CA ALA A 22 0.86 -6.34 -2.19
C ALA A 22 -0.58 -5.86 -2.10
N LEU A 23 -0.76 -4.64 -1.63
CA LEU A 23 -2.08 -4.06 -1.58
C LEU A 23 -2.69 -4.14 -2.97
N THR A 24 -3.91 -4.59 -3.04
CA THR A 24 -4.67 -4.55 -4.28
C THR A 24 -5.04 -3.10 -4.57
N GLY A 25 -5.12 -2.76 -5.81
CA GLY A 25 -5.53 -1.42 -6.22
C GLY A 25 -4.64 -0.85 -7.30
N ASP A 26 -5.06 0.30 -7.81
CA ASP A 26 -4.35 1.05 -8.84
C ASP A 26 -3.79 2.32 -8.22
N SER A 27 -2.46 2.34 -8.09
CA SER A 27 -1.75 3.47 -7.48
C SER A 27 -1.89 4.75 -8.33
N ALA A 28 -1.92 4.65 -9.64
CA ALA A 28 -2.08 5.81 -10.51
C ALA A 28 -3.46 6.45 -10.35
N ASP A 29 -4.50 5.63 -10.27
CA ASP A 29 -5.84 6.14 -9.98
C ASP A 29 -5.94 6.72 -8.57
N GLY A 30 -5.29 6.08 -7.62
CA GLY A 30 -5.20 6.59 -6.25
C GLY A 30 -4.56 7.97 -6.20
N LYS A 31 -3.50 8.18 -6.96
CA LYS A 31 -2.84 9.48 -7.06
C LYS A 31 -3.78 10.53 -7.62
N ARG A 32 -4.50 10.21 -8.67
CA ARG A 32 -5.46 11.11 -9.30
C ARG A 32 -6.54 11.53 -8.31
N LEU A 33 -7.11 10.57 -7.60
CA LEU A 33 -8.14 10.83 -6.60
C LEU A 33 -7.61 11.64 -5.43
N HIS A 34 -6.43 11.31 -4.96
CA HIS A 34 -5.77 12.02 -3.87
C HIS A 34 -5.50 13.48 -4.24
N ASP A 35 -4.89 13.71 -5.40
CA ASP A 35 -4.51 15.05 -5.82
C ASP A 35 -5.75 15.93 -6.04
N ALA A 36 -6.85 15.32 -6.49
CA ALA A 36 -8.08 16.07 -6.71
C ALA A 36 -8.85 16.39 -5.43
N ASN A 37 -8.69 15.59 -4.37
CA ASN A 37 -9.57 15.69 -3.20
C ASN A 37 -8.86 15.93 -1.87
N CYS A 38 -7.58 15.66 -1.76
CA CYS A 38 -6.89 15.62 -0.47
C CYS A 38 -5.87 16.75 -0.26
N MET A 39 -5.51 17.48 -1.28
CA MET A 39 -4.46 18.50 -1.20
C MET A 39 -4.94 19.86 -0.69
N GLY A 40 -6.23 20.03 -0.48
CA GLY A 40 -6.81 21.30 -0.04
C GLY A 40 -6.52 21.64 1.41
N CYS A 41 -6.18 20.67 2.24
CA CYS A 41 -5.98 20.85 3.69
C CYS A 41 -4.52 20.69 4.11
N HIS A 42 -3.73 19.96 3.35
CA HIS A 42 -2.32 19.70 3.67
C HIS A 42 -1.59 19.28 2.41
N ASP A 43 -0.26 19.30 2.49
CA ASP A 43 0.59 18.75 1.43
C ASP A 43 1.01 17.31 1.77
N THR A 44 1.86 16.71 0.93
CA THR A 44 2.31 15.34 1.12
C THR A 44 3.37 15.19 2.22
N GLY A 45 3.93 16.28 2.72
CA GLY A 45 4.95 16.23 3.78
C GLY A 45 4.46 15.59 5.05
N ILE A 46 3.18 15.67 5.33
CA ILE A 46 2.62 15.07 6.53
C ILE A 46 2.70 13.53 6.53
N TYR A 47 2.86 12.92 5.38
CA TYR A 47 2.94 11.46 5.27
C TYR A 47 4.33 10.90 5.59
N THR A 48 5.35 11.73 5.49
CA THR A 48 6.75 11.28 5.61
C THR A 48 7.48 11.83 6.82
N ARG A 49 6.91 12.78 7.54
CA ARG A 49 7.57 13.34 8.71
C ARG A 49 7.68 12.30 9.83
N LYS A 50 8.68 12.47 10.68
CA LYS A 50 9.00 11.47 11.72
C LYS A 50 7.91 11.32 12.78
N ASP A 51 7.17 12.38 13.04
CA ASP A 51 6.11 12.39 14.05
C ASP A 51 4.73 12.15 13.46
N ARG A 52 4.67 11.54 12.28
CA ARG A 52 3.40 11.23 11.64
C ARG A 52 2.54 10.34 12.53
N LEU A 53 1.23 10.63 12.53
CA LEU A 53 0.29 9.94 13.40
C LEU A 53 -0.08 8.53 12.90
N VAL A 54 0.09 8.29 11.61
CA VAL A 54 -0.25 7.01 11.01
C VAL A 54 0.96 6.11 11.07
N GLY A 55 0.89 5.08 11.90
CA GLY A 55 2.00 4.16 12.13
C GLY A 55 1.80 2.76 11.60
N SER A 56 0.70 2.48 10.93
CA SER A 56 0.40 1.14 10.39
C SER A 56 -0.58 1.23 9.23
N LEU A 57 -0.69 0.15 8.48
CA LEU A 57 -1.65 0.07 7.38
C LEU A 57 -3.09 0.19 7.88
N ASP A 58 -3.41 -0.47 8.98
CA ASP A 58 -4.74 -0.37 9.59
C ASP A 58 -5.06 1.07 10.00
N ALA A 59 -4.08 1.76 10.59
CA ALA A 59 -4.24 3.16 10.96
C ALA A 59 -4.42 4.05 9.72
N LEU A 60 -3.74 3.75 8.62
CA LEU A 60 -3.90 4.47 7.36
C LEU A 60 -5.31 4.32 6.80
N GLN A 61 -5.84 3.11 6.81
CA GLN A 61 -7.20 2.85 6.34
C GLN A 61 -8.22 3.63 7.15
N LYS A 62 -8.07 3.62 8.46
CA LYS A 62 -8.96 4.33 9.36
C LYS A 62 -8.87 5.84 9.15
N ARG A 63 -7.65 6.35 9.02
CA ARG A 63 -7.41 7.77 8.80
C ARG A 63 -7.99 8.26 7.49
N LEU A 64 -7.94 7.43 6.45
CA LEU A 64 -8.54 7.78 5.17
C LEU A 64 -10.04 7.94 5.29
N GLY A 65 -10.71 7.08 6.06
CA GLY A 65 -12.14 7.21 6.32
C GLY A 65 -12.46 8.55 6.99
N ASP A 66 -11.68 8.94 7.99
CA ASP A 66 -11.86 10.22 8.67
C ASP A 66 -11.64 11.40 7.70
N CYS A 67 -10.60 11.33 6.89
CA CYS A 67 -10.30 12.40 5.93
C CYS A 67 -11.36 12.52 4.85
N SER A 68 -11.88 11.41 4.35
CA SER A 68 -12.95 11.44 3.35
C SER A 68 -14.22 12.07 3.92
N HIS A 69 -14.53 11.78 5.18
CA HIS A 69 -15.66 12.38 5.86
C HIS A 69 -15.48 13.90 6.00
N MET A 70 -14.30 14.34 6.41
CA MET A 70 -14.00 15.78 6.54
C MET A 70 -14.03 16.50 5.20
N ALA A 71 -13.61 15.84 4.14
CA ALA A 71 -13.65 16.39 2.78
C ALA A 71 -15.04 16.33 2.15
N LYS A 72 -16.01 15.73 2.85
CA LYS A 72 -17.38 15.51 2.35
C LYS A 72 -17.42 14.76 1.04
N LYS A 73 -16.51 13.78 0.92
CA LYS A 73 -16.38 12.99 -0.29
C LYS A 73 -16.49 11.52 0.08
N GLU A 74 -17.48 10.83 -0.48
CA GLU A 74 -17.57 9.41 -0.32
C GLU A 74 -16.80 8.72 -1.46
N PHE A 75 -15.85 7.89 -1.09
CA PHE A 75 -15.13 7.06 -2.04
C PHE A 75 -15.72 5.65 -2.03
N SER A 76 -15.81 5.03 -3.21
CA SER A 76 -16.14 3.62 -3.29
C SER A 76 -15.05 2.78 -2.63
N ALA A 77 -15.34 1.50 -2.37
CA ALA A 77 -14.34 0.58 -1.82
C ALA A 77 -13.11 0.47 -2.73
N ILE A 78 -13.32 0.44 -4.05
CA ILE A 78 -12.21 0.38 -5.00
C ILE A 78 -11.41 1.68 -5.00
N GLU A 79 -12.07 2.82 -5.00
CA GLU A 79 -11.40 4.11 -4.93
C GLU A 79 -10.58 4.25 -3.65
N THR A 80 -11.13 3.83 -2.53
CA THR A 80 -10.43 3.82 -1.24
C THR A 80 -9.17 2.95 -1.30
N GLN A 81 -9.27 1.76 -1.88
CA GLN A 81 -8.11 0.88 -2.04
C GLN A 81 -7.05 1.50 -2.95
N ASN A 82 -7.46 2.17 -4.00
CA ASN A 82 -6.53 2.83 -4.92
C ASN A 82 -5.77 3.95 -4.22
N ILE A 83 -6.45 4.75 -3.41
CA ILE A 83 -5.83 5.83 -2.63
C ILE A 83 -4.85 5.25 -1.61
N ILE A 84 -5.25 4.22 -0.88
CA ILE A 84 -4.41 3.58 0.12
C ILE A 84 -3.16 3.00 -0.54
N LYS A 85 -3.31 2.34 -1.67
CA LYS A 85 -2.17 1.80 -2.40
C LYS A 85 -1.21 2.90 -2.82
N TYR A 86 -1.72 4.00 -3.36
CA TYR A 86 -0.90 5.14 -3.73
C TYR A 86 -0.13 5.69 -2.54
N LEU A 87 -0.82 5.97 -1.43
CA LEU A 87 -0.19 6.53 -0.24
C LEU A 87 0.85 5.58 0.33
N ASN A 88 0.56 4.29 0.36
CA ASN A 88 1.51 3.32 0.87
C ASN A 88 2.71 3.12 -0.05
N ASP A 89 2.48 3.02 -1.34
CA ASP A 89 3.56 2.83 -2.32
C ASP A 89 4.51 4.03 -2.35
N GLN A 90 3.98 5.23 -2.26
CA GLN A 90 4.76 6.44 -2.40
C GLN A 90 5.35 6.97 -1.09
N PHE A 91 4.64 6.83 0.01
CA PHE A 91 5.01 7.52 1.24
C PHE A 91 5.21 6.59 2.44
N TYR A 92 4.21 5.84 2.82
CA TYR A 92 4.25 5.10 4.08
C TYR A 92 5.09 3.84 4.01
N GLN A 93 4.99 3.09 2.94
CA GLN A 93 5.75 1.86 2.70
C GLN A 93 5.60 0.81 3.81
N PHE A 94 4.42 0.71 4.39
CA PHE A 94 4.11 -0.33 5.36
C PHE A 94 4.13 -1.70 4.67
N ARG A 95 4.57 -2.69 5.41
CA ARG A 95 4.60 -4.09 4.94
C ARG A 95 3.65 -4.96 5.72
#